data_b4ccb6c708ecbb30f9918e24e8555942
#
_entry.id   b4ccb6c708ecbb30f9918e24e8555942
#
_cell.length_a   1.000
_cell.length_b   1.000
_cell.length_c   1.000
_cell.angle_alpha   90.00
_cell.angle_beta   90.00
_cell.angle_gamma   90.00
#
_symmetry.space_group_name_H-M   'P 1'
#
loop_
_entity.id
_entity.type
_entity.pdbx_description
1 polymer ?
#
loop_
_entity_poly.entity_id
_entity_poly.type
_entity_poly.pdbx_seq_one_letter_code
_entity_poly.pdbx_strand_id
1 'polypeptide(L)'
;WGNIQAKAVTKTNAQTQIQDAAYGGGTNCSVESKNNITRKTSLVIGNNVNIASVIGNIELLAEEDKTSHIESIATGSSGSVYAGGGPKAEINYNSTVTATVGNGGNIDARYGTLDIKAIVNTDLYADAYRKAAAAAGSNKSEANINSNVTVVTNISKNGAKTRILGEVTTIGAYIENQVILAKAKSYTASAGSKTEAYATSNVNNNVSTGVDNAWIGGTENLNVEALVVAQNIRSESYAEVVGFTGHVYATSTVTGGNNVNVNVTSNAELAGKNIFVRADAPELTTQVISRSATAVANTVVNYVWTKVKTVVTKIINKICKIPLIGKLIKKIVKKVVEWVDKLVEVILYSDAEAKEAGEFKNAGNIIFNGTVHVGGGAAGMFVDIFDGLIAYTGLDNDLTDSLKKPDKFLETDGNTITVKKLYNNDVGSLRLEAGVGNISGKGTVITNSYLPNVQITNHTDKNLILKNIQMSNSNALAPDIDTSAEG
;
A
#
# COMPACT_ATOMS: atom_id res chain seq x y z
N TRP A 1 17.41 -8.39 -32.80
CA TRP A 1 18.66 -8.25 -32.07
C TRP A 1 18.62 -7.15 -31.00
N GLY A 2 17.56 -6.39 -30.90
CA GLY A 2 17.38 -5.32 -29.94
C GLY A 2 16.44 -5.69 -28.80
N ASN A 3 16.14 -4.71 -27.95
CA ASN A 3 15.19 -4.89 -26.86
C ASN A 3 13.78 -5.16 -27.39
N ILE A 4 13.08 -6.06 -26.73
CA ILE A 4 11.67 -6.34 -26.98
C ILE A 4 10.88 -5.82 -25.78
N GLN A 5 9.87 -5.01 -26.06
CA GLN A 5 9.04 -4.43 -25.02
C GLN A 5 7.55 -4.58 -25.38
N ALA A 6 6.79 -5.15 -24.47
CA ALA A 6 5.33 -5.16 -24.53
C ALA A 6 4.78 -4.58 -23.24
N LYS A 7 4.05 -3.47 -23.36
CA LYS A 7 3.50 -2.76 -22.20
C LYS A 7 2.01 -2.53 -22.34
N ALA A 8 1.29 -2.82 -21.26
CA ALA A 8 -0.08 -2.36 -21.04
C ALA A 8 -0.05 -1.33 -19.92
N VAL A 9 -0.32 -0.07 -20.23
CA VAL A 9 -0.24 1.03 -19.26
C VAL A 9 -1.58 1.71 -19.12
N THR A 10 -2.04 1.91 -17.89
CA THR A 10 -3.23 2.70 -17.59
C THR A 10 -2.85 3.91 -16.76
N LYS A 11 -3.29 5.09 -17.20
CA LYS A 11 -3.17 6.34 -16.47
C LYS A 11 -4.56 6.88 -16.15
N THR A 12 -4.77 7.32 -14.92
CA THR A 12 -6.04 7.96 -14.53
C THR A 12 -5.77 9.19 -13.70
N ASN A 13 -6.28 10.32 -14.15
CA ASN A 13 -6.38 11.53 -13.39
C ASN A 13 -7.85 11.88 -13.26
N ALA A 14 -8.37 11.88 -12.03
CA ALA A 14 -9.75 12.21 -11.74
C ALA A 14 -9.79 13.19 -10.57
N GLN A 15 -10.41 14.33 -10.81
CA GLN A 15 -10.59 15.35 -9.80
C GLN A 15 -12.06 15.71 -9.71
N THR A 16 -12.61 15.68 -8.50
CA THR A 16 -13.95 16.17 -8.20
C THR A 16 -13.86 17.17 -7.07
N GLN A 17 -14.31 18.39 -7.31
CA GLN A 17 -14.34 19.44 -6.32
C GLN A 17 -15.74 20.04 -6.24
N ILE A 18 -16.31 20.07 -5.03
CA ILE A 18 -17.60 20.67 -4.75
C ILE A 18 -17.46 21.68 -3.61
N GLN A 19 -18.00 22.86 -3.81
CA GLN A 19 -18.05 23.89 -2.79
C GLN A 19 -19.47 24.42 -2.69
N ASP A 20 -19.96 24.58 -1.46
CA ASP A 20 -21.24 25.18 -1.17
C ASP A 20 -21.15 26.18 -0.01
N ALA A 21 -22.00 27.19 -0.03
CA ALA A 21 -22.09 28.18 1.02
C ALA A 21 -23.56 28.57 1.27
N ALA A 22 -23.99 28.46 2.51
CA ALA A 22 -25.36 28.74 2.91
C ALA A 22 -25.40 29.81 4.03
N TYR A 23 -26.22 30.85 3.84
CA TYR A 23 -26.38 31.93 4.80
C TYR A 23 -27.86 32.18 5.06
N GLY A 24 -28.27 32.42 6.34
CA GLY A 24 -29.66 32.69 6.67
C GLY A 24 -30.03 32.45 8.13
N GLY A 25 -31.30 32.41 8.45
CA GLY A 25 -31.80 32.17 9.81
C GLY A 25 -31.54 30.72 10.29
N GLY A 26 -31.68 29.76 9.41
CA GLY A 26 -31.32 28.37 9.62
C GLY A 26 -30.77 27.79 8.34
N THR A 27 -29.59 27.16 8.37
CA THR A 27 -28.93 26.62 7.17
C THR A 27 -28.44 25.21 7.37
N ASN A 28 -28.62 24.40 6.34
CA ASN A 28 -28.00 23.09 6.24
C ASN A 28 -27.15 23.07 4.97
N CYS A 29 -25.83 22.93 5.14
CA CYS A 29 -24.90 22.85 4.03
C CYS A 29 -24.30 21.45 4.00
N SER A 30 -24.85 20.61 3.14
CA SER A 30 -24.38 19.25 2.94
C SER A 30 -23.97 19.05 1.49
N VAL A 31 -22.70 18.83 1.26
CA VAL A 31 -22.13 18.59 -0.08
C VAL A 31 -21.37 17.29 -0.08
N GLU A 32 -21.46 16.57 -1.19
CA GLU A 32 -20.75 15.31 -1.37
C GLU A 32 -19.93 15.37 -2.67
N SER A 33 -18.64 15.13 -2.55
CA SER A 33 -17.73 14.88 -3.66
C SER A 33 -17.38 13.38 -3.64
N LYS A 34 -17.61 12.70 -4.75
CA LYS A 34 -17.41 11.26 -4.82
C LYS A 34 -16.76 10.82 -6.11
N ASN A 35 -15.69 10.05 -5.99
CA ASN A 35 -15.05 9.36 -7.09
C ASN A 35 -15.19 7.84 -6.94
N ASN A 36 -15.79 7.20 -7.93
CA ASN A 36 -15.84 5.74 -8.03
C ASN A 36 -15.00 5.31 -9.23
N ILE A 37 -13.85 4.75 -8.96
CA ILE A 37 -12.88 4.36 -9.97
C ILE A 37 -12.72 2.85 -9.98
N THR A 38 -12.92 2.24 -11.13
CA THR A 38 -12.61 0.82 -11.35
C THR A 38 -11.69 0.72 -12.55
N ARG A 39 -10.53 0.11 -12.37
CA ARG A 39 -9.50 -0.06 -13.40
C ARG A 39 -9.10 -1.50 -13.57
N LYS A 40 -8.75 -1.83 -14.80
CA LYS A 40 -8.18 -3.13 -15.13
C LYS A 40 -7.10 -2.94 -16.19
N THR A 41 -5.88 -3.26 -15.84
CA THR A 41 -4.72 -3.27 -16.75
C THR A 41 -4.24 -4.70 -16.90
N SER A 42 -4.12 -5.17 -18.12
CA SER A 42 -3.75 -6.57 -18.35
C SER A 42 -2.80 -6.69 -19.53
N LEU A 43 -1.65 -7.32 -19.28
CA LEU A 43 -0.78 -7.85 -20.32
C LEU A 43 -0.95 -9.37 -20.35
N VAL A 44 -1.28 -9.92 -21.50
CA VAL A 44 -1.44 -11.37 -21.69
C VAL A 44 -0.57 -11.83 -22.86
N ILE A 45 0.43 -12.65 -22.56
CA ILE A 45 1.14 -13.44 -23.56
C ILE A 45 0.38 -14.75 -23.68
N GLY A 46 -0.09 -15.07 -24.89
CA GLY A 46 -0.90 -16.26 -25.15
C GLY A 46 -0.14 -17.58 -24.99
N ASN A 47 -0.84 -18.67 -25.29
CA ASN A 47 -0.20 -19.98 -25.30
C ASN A 47 0.69 -20.17 -26.52
N ASN A 48 1.77 -20.95 -26.37
CA ASN A 48 2.70 -21.32 -27.45
C ASN A 48 3.36 -20.12 -28.16
N VAL A 49 3.50 -18.99 -27.44
CA VAL A 49 4.15 -17.79 -27.96
C VAL A 49 5.65 -17.90 -27.76
N ASN A 50 6.41 -17.64 -28.82
CA ASN A 50 7.87 -17.63 -28.79
C ASN A 50 8.38 -16.19 -28.91
N ILE A 51 9.16 -15.74 -27.93
CA ILE A 51 9.78 -14.41 -27.87
C ILE A 51 11.27 -14.62 -27.62
N ALA A 52 12.12 -14.10 -28.48
CA ALA A 52 13.56 -14.21 -28.30
C ALA A 52 14.28 -12.89 -28.61
N SER A 53 15.21 -12.51 -27.73
CA SER A 53 16.19 -11.45 -27.95
C SER A 53 17.57 -11.97 -27.62
N VAL A 54 18.43 -12.14 -28.64
CA VAL A 54 19.73 -12.77 -28.44
C VAL A 54 20.67 -11.93 -27.59
N ILE A 55 20.67 -10.61 -27.78
CA ILE A 55 21.60 -9.68 -27.09
C ILE A 55 20.88 -8.50 -26.42
N GLY A 56 19.56 -8.48 -26.44
CA GLY A 56 18.77 -7.39 -25.87
C GLY A 56 17.89 -7.87 -24.71
N ASN A 57 17.25 -6.92 -24.09
CA ASN A 57 16.34 -7.17 -22.98
C ASN A 57 14.93 -7.47 -23.47
N ILE A 58 14.18 -8.23 -22.68
CA ILE A 58 12.75 -8.45 -22.85
C ILE A 58 12.03 -7.86 -21.65
N GLU A 59 11.10 -6.95 -21.89
CA GLU A 59 10.27 -6.34 -20.87
C GLU A 59 8.78 -6.56 -21.19
N LEU A 60 8.09 -7.30 -20.34
CA LEU A 60 6.67 -7.59 -20.42
C LEU A 60 5.98 -7.00 -19.19
N LEU A 61 5.31 -5.86 -19.36
CA LEU A 61 4.87 -5.01 -18.25
C LEU A 61 3.38 -4.67 -18.33
N ALA A 62 2.63 -4.97 -17.28
CA ALA A 62 1.32 -4.37 -17.01
C ALA A 62 1.49 -3.33 -15.89
N GLU A 63 1.13 -2.07 -16.15
CA GLU A 63 1.47 -0.98 -15.23
C GLU A 63 0.33 0.02 -15.06
N GLU A 64 0.11 0.47 -13.84
CA GLU A 64 -0.53 1.74 -13.58
C GLU A 64 0.53 2.84 -13.50
N ASP A 65 0.35 3.86 -14.34
CA ASP A 65 1.28 4.97 -14.46
C ASP A 65 1.44 5.70 -13.11
N LYS A 66 2.67 5.91 -12.71
CA LYS A 66 3.05 6.59 -11.45
C LYS A 66 2.57 8.03 -11.32
N THR A 67 2.11 8.62 -12.40
CA THR A 67 1.51 9.97 -12.41
C THR A 67 -0.02 9.94 -12.32
N SER A 68 -0.61 8.78 -12.06
CA SER A 68 -2.04 8.66 -11.78
C SER A 68 -2.37 9.32 -10.45
N HIS A 69 -3.36 10.23 -10.46
CA HIS A 69 -3.80 10.96 -9.28
C HIS A 69 -5.33 11.04 -9.23
N ILE A 70 -5.91 10.76 -8.07
CA ILE A 70 -7.36 10.80 -7.87
C ILE A 70 -7.65 11.66 -6.67
N GLU A 71 -8.44 12.72 -6.87
CA GLU A 71 -8.73 13.70 -5.85
C GLU A 71 -10.25 13.90 -5.69
N SER A 72 -10.72 13.95 -4.45
CA SER A 72 -12.09 14.28 -4.08
C SER A 72 -12.09 15.35 -3.00
N ILE A 73 -12.61 16.54 -3.32
CA ILE A 73 -12.65 17.68 -2.40
C ILE A 73 -14.09 18.12 -2.20
N ALA A 74 -14.50 18.23 -0.93
CA ALA A 74 -15.79 18.77 -0.54
C ALA A 74 -15.60 19.89 0.49
N THR A 75 -16.10 21.09 0.17
CA THR A 75 -16.00 22.24 1.07
C THR A 75 -17.38 22.81 1.36
N GLY A 76 -17.71 22.97 2.63
CA GLY A 76 -18.96 23.56 3.08
C GLY A 76 -18.75 24.78 3.97
N SER A 77 -19.46 25.87 3.71
CA SER A 77 -19.47 27.06 4.54
C SER A 77 -20.88 27.44 4.95
N SER A 78 -21.09 27.93 6.18
CA SER A 78 -22.39 28.49 6.58
C SER A 78 -22.26 29.58 7.59
N GLY A 79 -23.22 30.57 7.53
CA GLY A 79 -23.37 31.61 8.50
C GLY A 79 -24.85 31.79 8.84
N SER A 80 -25.28 31.45 10.06
CA SER A 80 -26.70 31.44 10.42
C SER A 80 -26.94 31.45 11.94
N VAL A 81 -28.20 31.59 12.35
CA VAL A 81 -28.56 31.32 13.77
C VAL A 81 -28.40 29.86 14.11
N TYR A 82 -28.76 28.97 13.18
CA TYR A 82 -28.53 27.52 13.29
C TYR A 82 -27.83 27.00 12.04
N ALA A 83 -26.69 26.33 12.22
CA ALA A 83 -25.94 25.73 11.13
C ALA A 83 -25.85 24.22 11.31
N GLY A 84 -26.21 23.46 10.27
CA GLY A 84 -26.14 21.99 10.26
C GLY A 84 -25.47 21.44 8.99
N GLY A 85 -25.31 20.12 8.97
CA GLY A 85 -24.75 19.39 7.85
C GLY A 85 -23.23 19.41 7.75
N GLY A 86 -22.72 18.97 6.63
CA GLY A 86 -21.28 18.96 6.41
C GLY A 86 -20.86 18.36 5.07
N PRO A 87 -19.63 18.67 4.64
CA PRO A 87 -19.04 18.11 3.45
C PRO A 87 -18.63 16.65 3.66
N LYS A 88 -18.78 15.89 2.60
CA LYS A 88 -18.27 14.52 2.50
C LYS A 88 -17.42 14.39 1.24
N ALA A 89 -16.17 13.99 1.40
CA ALA A 89 -15.28 13.61 0.31
C ALA A 89 -15.08 12.10 0.33
N GLU A 90 -15.34 11.42 -0.77
CA GLU A 90 -15.28 9.96 -0.86
C GLU A 90 -14.54 9.51 -2.12
N ILE A 91 -13.64 8.57 -1.96
CA ILE A 91 -12.99 7.85 -3.06
C ILE A 91 -13.19 6.35 -2.84
N ASN A 92 -13.79 5.70 -3.84
CA ASN A 92 -13.87 4.26 -3.95
C ASN A 92 -13.01 3.82 -5.13
N TYR A 93 -11.88 3.22 -4.84
CA TYR A 93 -10.88 2.86 -5.80
C TYR A 93 -10.71 1.34 -5.85
N ASN A 94 -10.94 0.75 -7.01
CA ASN A 94 -10.73 -0.66 -7.27
C ASN A 94 -9.80 -0.81 -8.48
N SER A 95 -8.64 -1.40 -8.27
CA SER A 95 -7.67 -1.62 -9.34
C SER A 95 -7.27 -3.08 -9.43
N THR A 96 -7.15 -3.56 -10.67
CA THR A 96 -6.59 -4.89 -10.96
C THR A 96 -5.56 -4.75 -12.07
N VAL A 97 -4.31 -5.10 -11.76
CA VAL A 97 -3.21 -5.13 -12.72
C VAL A 97 -2.68 -6.56 -12.84
N THR A 98 -2.66 -7.09 -14.07
CA THR A 98 -2.25 -8.47 -14.30
C THR A 98 -1.23 -8.58 -15.43
N ALA A 99 -0.16 -9.34 -15.20
CA ALA A 99 0.75 -9.81 -16.22
C ALA A 99 0.68 -11.34 -16.28
N THR A 100 0.33 -11.90 -17.44
CA THR A 100 0.12 -13.35 -17.56
C THR A 100 0.88 -13.88 -18.76
N VAL A 101 1.61 -14.98 -18.56
CA VAL A 101 2.22 -15.77 -19.62
C VAL A 101 1.52 -17.11 -19.69
N GLY A 102 1.03 -17.46 -20.87
CA GLY A 102 0.32 -18.71 -21.14
C GLY A 102 1.25 -19.93 -21.19
N ASN A 103 0.67 -21.05 -21.57
CA ASN A 103 1.34 -22.35 -21.55
C ASN A 103 2.14 -22.63 -22.83
N GLY A 104 3.21 -23.44 -22.73
CA GLY A 104 3.97 -23.94 -23.87
C GLY A 104 4.78 -22.89 -24.63
N GLY A 105 4.85 -21.66 -24.12
CA GLY A 105 5.65 -20.59 -24.70
C GLY A 105 7.14 -20.72 -24.39
N ASN A 106 7.97 -20.04 -25.20
CA ASN A 106 9.40 -19.87 -24.93
C ASN A 106 9.73 -18.38 -24.95
N ILE A 107 10.35 -17.88 -23.87
CA ILE A 107 10.79 -16.50 -23.76
C ILE A 107 12.27 -16.50 -23.40
N ASP A 108 13.12 -16.05 -24.33
CA ASP A 108 14.58 -16.15 -24.22
C ASP A 108 15.26 -14.79 -24.39
N ALA A 109 15.87 -14.30 -23.32
CA ALA A 109 16.77 -13.16 -23.28
C ALA A 109 18.09 -13.54 -22.60
N ARG A 110 18.66 -14.69 -22.96
CA ARG A 110 19.78 -15.35 -22.22
C ARG A 110 21.00 -14.49 -21.96
N TYR A 111 21.25 -13.49 -22.77
CA TYR A 111 22.34 -12.52 -22.60
C TYR A 111 21.86 -11.13 -22.24
N GLY A 112 20.66 -11.02 -21.71
CA GLY A 112 20.05 -9.77 -21.28
C GLY A 112 19.07 -9.94 -20.12
N THR A 113 18.50 -8.85 -19.72
CA THR A 113 17.48 -8.83 -18.65
C THR A 113 16.11 -9.26 -19.20
N LEU A 114 15.42 -10.09 -18.48
CA LEU A 114 14.05 -10.49 -18.76
C LEU A 114 13.16 -10.11 -17.58
N ASP A 115 12.24 -9.20 -17.83
CA ASP A 115 11.28 -8.71 -16.84
C ASP A 115 9.84 -9.07 -17.22
N ILE A 116 9.11 -9.73 -16.33
CA ILE A 116 7.67 -9.98 -16.45
C ILE A 116 7.03 -9.45 -15.19
N LYS A 117 6.37 -8.29 -15.27
CA LYS A 117 5.95 -7.57 -14.08
C LYS A 117 4.53 -7.01 -14.21
N ALA A 118 3.81 -7.04 -13.08
CA ALA A 118 2.60 -6.27 -12.86
C ALA A 118 2.90 -5.20 -11.79
N ILE A 119 2.64 -3.93 -12.08
CA ILE A 119 3.02 -2.81 -11.22
C ILE A 119 1.83 -1.88 -11.00
N VAL A 120 1.59 -1.51 -9.75
CA VAL A 120 0.61 -0.49 -9.37
C VAL A 120 1.30 0.70 -8.73
N ASN A 121 0.88 1.87 -9.17
CA ASN A 121 1.19 3.16 -8.55
C ASN A 121 -0.13 3.89 -8.29
N THR A 122 -0.35 4.36 -7.06
CA THR A 122 -1.62 4.96 -6.64
C THR A 122 -1.40 6.19 -5.79
N ASP A 123 -2.11 7.28 -6.11
CA ASP A 123 -2.16 8.50 -5.31
C ASP A 123 -3.62 8.94 -5.15
N LEU A 124 -4.15 8.82 -3.92
CA LEU A 124 -5.54 9.08 -3.56
C LEU A 124 -5.62 10.16 -2.48
N TYR A 125 -6.35 11.21 -2.76
CA TYR A 125 -6.55 12.33 -1.85
C TYR A 125 -8.02 12.66 -1.67
N ALA A 126 -8.55 12.52 -0.44
CA ALA A 126 -9.90 12.96 -0.07
C ALA A 126 -9.81 14.06 0.99
N ASP A 127 -10.37 15.23 0.74
CA ASP A 127 -10.39 16.37 1.67
C ASP A 127 -11.82 16.89 1.89
N ALA A 128 -12.28 16.84 3.13
CA ALA A 128 -13.56 17.39 3.54
C ALA A 128 -13.32 18.54 4.53
N TYR A 129 -13.70 19.76 4.14
CA TYR A 129 -13.50 20.95 4.96
C TYR A 129 -14.82 21.64 5.25
N ARG A 130 -15.12 21.81 6.53
CA ARG A 130 -16.28 22.56 7.03
C ARG A 130 -15.85 23.81 7.78
N LYS A 131 -16.49 24.97 7.45
CA LYS A 131 -16.42 26.20 8.23
C LYS A 131 -17.81 26.71 8.52
N ALA A 132 -18.16 26.86 9.79
CA ALA A 132 -19.48 27.36 10.22
C ALA A 132 -19.35 28.48 11.23
N ALA A 133 -20.26 29.45 11.13
CA ALA A 133 -20.46 30.47 12.13
C ALA A 133 -21.97 30.52 12.49
N ALA A 134 -22.32 30.16 13.73
CA ALA A 134 -23.72 30.04 14.12
C ALA A 134 -23.94 30.29 15.62
N ALA A 135 -25.15 30.63 16.04
CA ALA A 135 -25.48 30.64 17.46
C ALA A 135 -25.53 29.21 18.04
N ALA A 136 -26.05 28.25 17.25
CA ALA A 136 -26.08 26.81 17.58
C ALA A 136 -25.94 25.98 16.32
N GLY A 137 -25.57 24.70 16.46
CA GLY A 137 -25.52 23.82 15.30
C GLY A 137 -24.88 22.45 15.53
N SER A 138 -24.96 21.64 14.47
CA SER A 138 -24.25 20.35 14.40
C SER A 138 -23.53 20.26 13.06
N ASN A 139 -22.21 20.35 13.10
CA ASN A 139 -21.36 20.41 11.92
C ASN A 139 -20.50 19.13 11.84
N LYS A 140 -20.40 18.57 10.66
CA LYS A 140 -19.66 17.32 10.43
C LYS A 140 -18.82 17.44 9.16
N SER A 141 -17.62 16.89 9.15
CA SER A 141 -16.81 16.67 7.95
C SER A 141 -16.40 15.23 7.88
N GLU A 142 -16.50 14.63 6.71
CA GLU A 142 -16.14 13.23 6.48
C GLU A 142 -15.24 13.10 5.26
N ALA A 143 -14.07 12.48 5.42
CA ALA A 143 -13.19 12.11 4.33
C ALA A 143 -12.96 10.60 4.36
N ASN A 144 -13.37 9.91 3.30
CA ASN A 144 -13.34 8.46 3.24
C ASN A 144 -12.63 7.98 1.99
N ILE A 145 -11.65 7.09 2.16
CA ILE A 145 -10.99 6.41 1.05
C ILE A 145 -11.12 4.90 1.25
N ASN A 146 -11.72 4.23 0.27
CA ASN A 146 -11.76 2.78 0.19
C ASN A 146 -10.93 2.36 -1.03
N SER A 147 -9.79 1.74 -0.78
CA SER A 147 -8.85 1.30 -1.82
C SER A 147 -8.71 -0.22 -1.81
N ASN A 148 -9.07 -0.87 -2.91
CA ASN A 148 -8.86 -2.29 -3.13
C ASN A 148 -7.97 -2.46 -4.35
N VAL A 149 -6.76 -2.96 -4.14
CA VAL A 149 -5.76 -3.14 -5.17
C VAL A 149 -5.40 -4.61 -5.30
N THR A 150 -5.47 -5.14 -6.52
CA THR A 150 -5.03 -6.50 -6.84
C THR A 150 -3.95 -6.45 -7.92
N VAL A 151 -2.78 -6.97 -7.61
CA VAL A 151 -1.64 -7.04 -8.53
C VAL A 151 -1.21 -8.50 -8.68
N VAL A 152 -1.23 -9.00 -9.89
CA VAL A 152 -0.97 -10.42 -10.13
C VAL A 152 -0.03 -10.63 -11.30
N THR A 153 1.04 -11.39 -11.08
CA THR A 153 1.86 -11.94 -12.15
C THR A 153 1.75 -13.45 -12.14
N ASN A 154 1.33 -14.04 -13.26
CA ASN A 154 1.17 -15.50 -13.39
C ASN A 154 1.94 -16.03 -14.58
N ILE A 155 2.73 -17.06 -14.33
CA ILE A 155 3.45 -17.81 -15.36
C ILE A 155 2.86 -19.19 -15.46
N SER A 156 2.33 -19.50 -16.64
CA SER A 156 1.70 -20.77 -17.02
C SER A 156 0.55 -21.18 -16.08
N LYS A 157 -0.33 -22.02 -16.52
CA LYS A 157 -1.41 -22.58 -15.68
C LYS A 157 -1.98 -23.79 -16.41
N ASN A 158 -1.53 -24.98 -16.09
CA ASN A 158 -1.97 -26.22 -16.71
C ASN A 158 -1.67 -26.33 -18.22
N GLY A 159 -1.06 -27.38 -18.69
CA GLY A 159 -0.77 -27.62 -20.11
C GLY A 159 0.71 -27.93 -20.38
N ALA A 160 1.23 -27.53 -21.55
CA ALA A 160 2.64 -27.69 -21.86
C ALA A 160 3.49 -26.71 -21.01
N LYS A 161 4.67 -27.15 -20.58
CA LYS A 161 5.58 -26.31 -19.79
C LYS A 161 6.01 -25.06 -20.57
N THR A 162 5.92 -23.90 -19.93
CA THR A 162 6.46 -22.64 -20.43
C THR A 162 7.94 -22.53 -20.05
N ARG A 163 8.74 -21.96 -20.93
CA ARG A 163 10.19 -21.86 -20.77
C ARG A 163 10.60 -20.41 -20.79
N ILE A 164 11.30 -19.96 -19.75
CA ILE A 164 11.70 -18.57 -19.56
C ILE A 164 13.17 -18.53 -19.16
N LEU A 165 14.00 -17.80 -19.89
CA LEU A 165 15.43 -17.69 -19.60
C LEU A 165 15.95 -16.28 -19.86
N GLY A 166 16.71 -15.73 -18.93
CA GLY A 166 17.46 -14.48 -19.05
C GLY A 166 18.83 -14.59 -18.38
N GLU A 167 19.70 -13.62 -18.58
CA GLU A 167 20.89 -13.45 -17.75
C GLU A 167 20.44 -13.05 -16.33
N VAL A 168 19.60 -12.02 -16.25
CA VAL A 168 18.85 -11.65 -15.05
C VAL A 168 17.36 -11.78 -15.36
N THR A 169 16.67 -12.66 -14.68
CA THR A 169 15.23 -12.86 -14.86
C THR A 169 14.49 -12.35 -13.62
N THR A 170 13.49 -11.49 -13.84
CA THR A 170 12.59 -11.03 -12.77
C THR A 170 11.14 -11.31 -13.14
N ILE A 171 10.45 -12.02 -12.26
CA ILE A 171 9.01 -12.27 -12.35
C ILE A 171 8.37 -11.71 -11.09
N GLY A 172 7.53 -10.70 -11.22
CA GLY A 172 7.06 -10.03 -10.02
C GLY A 172 5.76 -9.25 -10.13
N ALA A 173 5.09 -9.14 -9.00
CA ALA A 173 3.92 -8.31 -8.76
C ALA A 173 4.27 -7.24 -7.71
N TYR A 174 4.01 -5.96 -8.02
CA TYR A 174 4.48 -4.87 -7.19
C TYR A 174 3.40 -3.80 -6.97
N ILE A 175 3.23 -3.37 -5.72
CA ILE A 175 2.78 -2.02 -5.42
C ILE A 175 4.05 -1.19 -5.23
N GLU A 176 4.45 -0.45 -6.27
CA GLU A 176 5.70 0.29 -6.25
C GLU A 176 5.61 1.54 -5.39
N ASN A 177 4.48 2.25 -5.50
CA ASN A 177 4.17 3.41 -4.66
C ASN A 177 2.67 3.54 -4.43
N GLN A 178 2.27 3.66 -3.18
CA GLN A 178 0.88 3.91 -2.80
C GLN A 178 0.82 5.05 -1.77
N VAL A 179 0.21 6.16 -2.17
CA VAL A 179 -0.04 7.30 -1.30
C VAL A 179 -1.55 7.45 -1.10
N ILE A 180 -1.99 7.45 0.15
CA ILE A 180 -3.40 7.57 0.51
C ILE A 180 -3.53 8.59 1.64
N LEU A 181 -4.27 9.66 1.40
CA LEU A 181 -4.53 10.70 2.40
C LEU A 181 -6.01 11.04 2.49
N ALA A 182 -6.65 10.62 3.58
CA ALA A 182 -7.98 11.08 3.97
C ALA A 182 -7.86 12.20 5.00
N LYS A 183 -8.47 13.35 4.73
CA LYS A 183 -8.36 14.55 5.59
C LYS A 183 -9.72 15.17 5.83
N ALA A 184 -10.13 15.24 7.08
CA ALA A 184 -11.37 15.86 7.49
C ALA A 184 -11.10 17.00 8.46
N LYS A 185 -11.63 18.19 8.16
CA LYS A 185 -11.51 19.36 9.02
C LYS A 185 -12.87 20.02 9.24
N SER A 186 -13.22 20.24 10.49
CA SER A 186 -14.44 20.93 10.88
C SER A 186 -14.13 22.05 11.86
N TYR A 187 -14.47 23.26 11.48
CA TYR A 187 -14.29 24.46 12.30
C TYR A 187 -15.64 25.12 12.53
N THR A 188 -15.95 25.42 13.78
CA THR A 188 -17.19 26.09 14.14
C THR A 188 -16.95 27.25 15.10
N ALA A 189 -17.44 28.43 14.77
CA ALA A 189 -17.56 29.55 15.70
C ALA A 189 -19.02 29.64 16.16
N SER A 190 -19.30 29.35 17.45
CA SER A 190 -20.70 29.35 17.92
C SER A 190 -20.85 29.57 19.43
N ALA A 191 -22.07 29.89 19.85
CA ALA A 191 -22.42 29.92 21.27
C ALA A 191 -22.66 28.52 21.85
N GLY A 192 -23.13 27.55 21.02
CA GLY A 192 -23.26 26.15 21.39
C GLY A 192 -23.36 25.25 20.17
N SER A 193 -22.43 24.32 19.99
CA SER A 193 -22.45 23.43 18.82
C SER A 193 -21.80 22.09 19.07
N LYS A 194 -22.19 21.11 18.24
CA LYS A 194 -21.49 19.87 18.04
C LYS A 194 -20.64 19.97 16.78
N THR A 195 -19.35 19.63 16.86
CA THR A 195 -18.44 19.70 15.72
C THR A 195 -17.69 18.38 15.62
N GLU A 196 -17.77 17.76 14.45
CA GLU A 196 -17.24 16.43 14.22
C GLU A 196 -16.35 16.41 12.97
N ALA A 197 -15.25 15.67 13.03
CA ALA A 197 -14.38 15.39 11.88
C ALA A 197 -14.01 13.91 11.85
N TYR A 198 -14.27 13.25 10.75
CA TYR A 198 -13.99 11.81 10.56
C TYR A 198 -13.15 11.62 9.31
N ALA A 199 -11.96 11.05 9.48
CA ALA A 199 -11.11 10.67 8.38
C ALA A 199 -10.90 9.14 8.41
N THR A 200 -11.21 8.47 7.31
CA THR A 200 -11.12 7.00 7.23
C THR A 200 -10.39 6.58 5.96
N SER A 201 -9.37 5.75 6.12
CA SER A 201 -8.70 5.04 5.03
C SER A 201 -8.84 3.54 5.25
N ASN A 202 -9.58 2.88 4.35
CA ASN A 202 -9.70 1.43 4.32
C ASN A 202 -8.96 0.91 3.09
N VAL A 203 -7.88 0.17 3.29
CA VAL A 203 -6.95 -0.19 2.23
C VAL A 203 -6.71 -1.70 2.24
N ASN A 204 -7.10 -2.36 1.17
CA ASN A 204 -6.91 -3.79 1.00
C ASN A 204 -6.09 -4.05 -0.25
N ASN A 205 -4.90 -4.56 -0.06
CA ASN A 205 -3.98 -4.89 -1.14
C ASN A 205 -3.77 -6.40 -1.24
N ASN A 206 -3.87 -6.93 -2.44
CA ASN A 206 -3.56 -8.32 -2.75
C ASN A 206 -2.50 -8.35 -3.86
N VAL A 207 -1.30 -8.74 -3.51
CA VAL A 207 -0.14 -8.80 -4.41
C VAL A 207 0.31 -10.23 -4.53
N SER A 208 0.30 -10.80 -5.72
CA SER A 208 0.66 -12.20 -5.87
C SER A 208 1.47 -12.50 -7.12
N THR A 209 2.47 -13.36 -6.99
CA THR A 209 3.24 -13.93 -8.08
C THR A 209 3.09 -15.43 -8.05
N GLY A 210 2.56 -15.99 -9.14
CA GLY A 210 2.34 -17.41 -9.34
C GLY A 210 3.26 -17.96 -10.42
N VAL A 211 3.96 -19.05 -10.11
CA VAL A 211 4.74 -19.83 -11.07
C VAL A 211 4.20 -21.25 -11.05
N ASP A 212 3.61 -21.67 -12.16
CA ASP A 212 3.08 -23.01 -12.33
C ASP A 212 3.58 -23.60 -13.64
N ASN A 213 3.83 -24.89 -13.68
CA ASN A 213 4.18 -25.66 -14.86
C ASN A 213 5.16 -24.96 -15.84
N ALA A 214 6.25 -24.43 -15.30
CA ALA A 214 7.24 -23.65 -16.04
C ALA A 214 8.67 -24.04 -15.68
N TRP A 215 9.58 -23.85 -16.66
CA TRP A 215 11.03 -23.78 -16.42
C TRP A 215 11.45 -22.32 -16.47
N ILE A 216 11.99 -21.81 -15.38
CA ILE A 216 12.40 -20.40 -15.30
C ILE A 216 13.86 -20.37 -14.88
N GLY A 217 14.69 -19.72 -15.70
CA GLY A 217 16.12 -19.61 -15.49
C GLY A 217 16.62 -18.16 -15.47
N GLY A 218 17.61 -17.90 -14.59
CA GLY A 218 18.45 -16.72 -14.62
C GLY A 218 19.91 -17.15 -14.57
N THR A 219 20.69 -16.94 -15.63
CA THR A 219 22.07 -17.45 -15.64
C THR A 219 22.94 -16.84 -14.55
N GLU A 220 22.70 -15.58 -14.20
CA GLU A 220 23.30 -14.90 -13.04
C GLU A 220 22.29 -14.79 -11.88
N ASN A 221 21.11 -14.21 -12.14
CA ASN A 221 20.13 -13.96 -11.08
C ASN A 221 18.71 -14.32 -11.53
N LEU A 222 17.97 -14.97 -10.66
CA LEU A 222 16.54 -15.21 -10.80
C LEU A 222 15.79 -14.62 -9.60
N ASN A 223 14.89 -13.68 -9.87
CA ASN A 223 14.03 -13.07 -8.85
C ASN A 223 12.57 -13.45 -9.10
N VAL A 224 11.90 -13.97 -8.07
CA VAL A 224 10.46 -14.27 -8.08
C VAL A 224 9.83 -13.54 -6.91
N GLU A 225 9.12 -12.46 -7.18
CA GLU A 225 8.81 -11.49 -6.13
C GLU A 225 7.32 -11.08 -6.12
N ALA A 226 6.80 -10.88 -4.93
CA ALA A 226 5.55 -10.16 -4.70
C ALA A 226 5.83 -9.12 -3.61
N LEU A 227 5.73 -7.82 -3.93
CA LEU A 227 6.19 -6.78 -3.03
C LEU A 227 5.22 -5.60 -2.95
N VAL A 228 5.09 -5.04 -1.75
CA VAL A 228 4.69 -3.66 -1.55
C VAL A 228 5.96 -2.86 -1.24
N VAL A 229 6.43 -2.04 -2.17
CA VAL A 229 7.75 -1.38 -2.07
C VAL A 229 7.69 -0.11 -1.24
N ALA A 230 6.72 0.76 -1.53
CA ALA A 230 6.52 2.00 -0.79
C ALA A 230 5.04 2.26 -0.55
N GLN A 231 4.71 2.57 0.69
CA GLN A 231 3.33 2.86 1.08
C GLN A 231 3.27 3.96 2.13
N ASN A 232 2.40 4.94 1.93
CA ASN A 232 2.13 6.01 2.87
C ASN A 232 0.61 6.17 3.00
N ILE A 233 0.05 5.69 4.10
CA ILE A 233 -1.37 5.79 4.40
C ILE A 233 -1.58 6.70 5.59
N ARG A 234 -2.38 7.76 5.39
CA ARG A 234 -2.65 8.75 6.43
C ARG A 234 -4.13 9.02 6.52
N SER A 235 -4.62 9.11 7.75
CA SER A 235 -5.95 9.62 8.07
C SER A 235 -5.81 10.74 9.08
N GLU A 236 -6.27 11.93 8.73
CA GLU A 236 -6.12 13.13 9.54
C GLU A 236 -7.50 13.74 9.81
N SER A 237 -7.89 13.83 11.07
CA SER A 237 -9.11 14.54 11.48
C SER A 237 -8.79 15.68 12.42
N TYR A 238 -9.44 16.79 12.18
CA TYR A 238 -9.30 17.99 13.00
C TYR A 238 -10.68 18.63 13.22
N ALA A 239 -11.08 18.74 14.47
CA ALA A 239 -12.32 19.41 14.85
C ALA A 239 -12.04 20.51 15.87
N GLU A 240 -12.61 21.68 15.65
CA GLU A 240 -12.41 22.84 16.51
C GLU A 240 -13.71 23.64 16.69
N VAL A 241 -13.99 24.00 17.92
CA VAL A 241 -15.04 24.95 18.29
C VAL A 241 -14.43 26.19 18.95
N VAL A 242 -14.78 27.32 18.44
CA VAL A 242 -14.52 28.62 19.07
C VAL A 242 -15.84 29.19 19.55
N GLY A 243 -16.09 29.20 20.86
CA GLY A 243 -17.38 29.65 21.39
C GLY A 243 -17.56 29.40 22.90
N PHE A 244 -18.80 29.47 23.37
CA PHE A 244 -19.10 29.34 24.81
C PHE A 244 -19.30 27.91 25.26
N THR A 245 -19.96 27.09 24.46
CA THR A 245 -20.11 25.64 24.72
C THR A 245 -19.93 24.86 23.43
N GLY A 246 -19.39 23.66 23.51
CA GLY A 246 -19.24 22.80 22.34
C GLY A 246 -18.81 21.39 22.67
N HIS A 247 -19.37 20.43 21.92
CA HIS A 247 -18.88 19.07 21.87
C HIS A 247 -18.03 18.91 20.61
N VAL A 248 -16.80 18.44 20.77
CA VAL A 248 -15.84 18.34 19.68
C VAL A 248 -15.33 16.90 19.58
N TYR A 249 -15.53 16.29 18.43
CA TYR A 249 -15.10 14.93 18.15
C TYR A 249 -14.24 14.87 16.90
N ALA A 250 -13.03 14.32 17.03
CA ALA A 250 -12.16 14.07 15.90
C ALA A 250 -11.77 12.58 15.91
N THR A 251 -12.09 11.86 14.84
CA THR A 251 -11.75 10.45 14.73
C THR A 251 -11.02 10.19 13.43
N SER A 252 -9.85 9.59 13.52
CA SER A 252 -9.08 9.10 12.38
C SER A 252 -8.94 7.59 12.45
N THR A 253 -9.17 6.94 11.31
CA THR A 253 -9.15 5.48 11.23
C THR A 253 -8.37 5.03 10.01
N VAL A 254 -7.46 4.08 10.19
CA VAL A 254 -6.79 3.35 9.11
C VAL A 254 -7.04 1.87 9.33
N THR A 255 -7.62 1.18 8.36
CA THR A 255 -7.93 -0.25 8.42
C THR A 255 -7.52 -0.96 7.15
N GLY A 256 -7.40 -2.29 7.22
CA GLY A 256 -7.11 -3.15 6.09
C GLY A 256 -5.78 -3.87 6.20
N GLY A 257 -5.08 -4.02 5.09
CA GLY A 257 -3.79 -4.68 5.10
C GLY A 257 -3.24 -5.02 3.73
N ASN A 258 -2.02 -5.54 3.74
CA ASN A 258 -1.34 -6.11 2.59
C ASN A 258 -1.33 -7.64 2.71
N ASN A 259 -1.85 -8.31 1.70
CA ASN A 259 -1.74 -9.75 1.52
C ASN A 259 -0.80 -10.01 0.34
N VAL A 260 0.43 -10.40 0.65
CA VAL A 260 1.50 -10.57 -0.33
C VAL A 260 1.87 -12.05 -0.43
N ASN A 261 1.83 -12.62 -1.63
CA ASN A 261 2.01 -14.05 -1.78
C ASN A 261 2.89 -14.38 -2.98
N VAL A 262 3.83 -15.29 -2.80
CA VAL A 262 4.51 -16.00 -3.87
C VAL A 262 4.14 -17.47 -3.82
N ASN A 263 3.68 -18.02 -4.94
CA ASN A 263 3.29 -19.43 -5.06
C ASN A 263 4.06 -20.10 -6.20
N VAL A 264 4.93 -21.04 -5.85
CA VAL A 264 5.66 -21.88 -6.79
C VAL A 264 5.13 -23.31 -6.69
N THR A 265 4.46 -23.79 -7.73
CA THR A 265 3.81 -25.11 -7.72
C THR A 265 4.80 -26.25 -7.93
N SER A 266 4.35 -27.47 -7.70
CA SER A 266 5.18 -28.69 -7.83
C SER A 266 5.70 -28.96 -9.25
N ASN A 267 5.06 -28.39 -10.27
CA ASN A 267 5.46 -28.55 -11.66
C ASN A 267 6.42 -27.44 -12.13
N ALA A 268 6.71 -26.48 -11.28
CA ALA A 268 7.65 -25.42 -11.57
C ALA A 268 9.08 -25.83 -11.25
N GLU A 269 9.99 -25.44 -12.13
CA GLU A 269 11.42 -25.60 -11.96
C GLU A 269 12.11 -24.27 -12.11
N LEU A 270 12.84 -23.84 -11.08
CA LEU A 270 13.61 -22.62 -11.03
C LEU A 270 15.09 -22.95 -11.11
N ALA A 271 15.86 -22.19 -11.87
CA ALA A 271 17.30 -22.41 -11.97
C ALA A 271 18.07 -21.11 -12.03
N GLY A 272 19.18 -21.02 -11.33
CA GLY A 272 20.03 -19.83 -11.36
C GLY A 272 21.28 -19.97 -10.51
N LYS A 273 22.26 -19.08 -10.77
CA LYS A 273 23.40 -18.94 -9.88
C LYS A 273 22.93 -18.39 -8.54
N ASN A 274 22.19 -17.30 -8.57
CA ASN A 274 21.57 -16.70 -7.41
C ASN A 274 20.05 -16.67 -7.62
N ILE A 275 19.30 -17.21 -6.68
CA ILE A 275 17.85 -17.25 -6.74
C ILE A 275 17.29 -16.55 -5.51
N PHE A 276 16.41 -15.60 -5.76
CA PHE A 276 15.74 -14.83 -4.73
C PHE A 276 14.22 -14.94 -4.88
N VAL A 277 13.56 -15.53 -3.89
CA VAL A 277 12.11 -15.64 -3.83
C VAL A 277 11.63 -14.78 -2.64
N ARG A 278 10.82 -13.76 -2.91
CA ARG A 278 10.45 -12.77 -1.90
C ARG A 278 8.97 -12.46 -1.92
N ALA A 279 8.36 -12.48 -0.73
CA ALA A 279 7.01 -12.00 -0.47
C ALA A 279 7.05 -11.03 0.71
N ASP A 280 6.99 -9.74 0.47
CA ASP A 280 7.24 -8.76 1.52
C ASP A 280 6.39 -7.48 1.37
N ALA A 281 6.05 -6.91 2.51
CA ALA A 281 5.49 -5.58 2.62
C ALA A 281 6.26 -4.84 3.72
N PRO A 282 6.82 -3.65 3.42
CA PRO A 282 7.62 -2.91 4.39
C PRO A 282 6.79 -2.53 5.61
N GLU A 283 7.46 -2.23 6.70
CA GLU A 283 6.82 -1.59 7.84
C GLU A 283 6.13 -0.30 7.37
N LEU A 284 4.84 -0.21 7.66
CA LEU A 284 4.03 0.90 7.23
C LEU A 284 4.21 2.10 8.15
N THR A 285 4.42 3.24 7.53
CA THR A 285 4.17 4.51 8.20
C THR A 285 2.69 4.84 8.08
N THR A 286 1.85 4.14 8.83
CA THR A 286 0.47 4.57 9.01
C THR A 286 0.46 5.73 10.00
N GLN A 287 0.01 6.90 9.57
CA GLN A 287 -0.20 8.00 10.47
C GLN A 287 -1.70 8.21 10.66
N VAL A 288 -2.13 8.01 11.89
CA VAL A 288 -3.47 8.37 12.34
C VAL A 288 -3.31 9.61 13.20
N ILE A 289 -3.89 10.74 12.80
CA ILE A 289 -3.78 12.00 13.54
C ILE A 289 -5.18 12.52 13.81
N SER A 290 -5.57 12.55 15.06
CA SER A 290 -6.81 13.17 15.51
C SER A 290 -6.49 14.34 16.45
N ARG A 291 -7.07 15.49 16.19
CA ARG A 291 -6.94 16.65 17.06
C ARG A 291 -8.32 17.26 17.28
N SER A 292 -8.70 17.40 18.52
CA SER A 292 -9.86 18.15 18.92
C SER A 292 -9.43 19.31 19.82
N ALA A 293 -10.00 20.48 19.58
CA ALA A 293 -9.72 21.65 20.40
C ALA A 293 -11.01 22.40 20.70
N THR A 294 -11.30 22.55 22.00
CA THR A 294 -12.23 23.56 22.48
C THR A 294 -11.39 24.80 22.79
N ALA A 295 -11.35 25.71 21.84
CA ALA A 295 -10.45 26.83 21.98
C ALA A 295 -10.97 27.86 22.97
N VAL A 296 -10.05 28.38 23.76
CA VAL A 296 -10.00 29.78 24.25
C VAL A 296 -11.25 30.33 24.94
N ALA A 297 -12.43 29.73 24.72
CA ALA A 297 -13.67 30.20 25.34
C ALA A 297 -13.57 30.21 26.87
N ASN A 298 -12.99 29.17 27.47
CA ASN A 298 -12.86 29.07 28.91
C ASN A 298 -12.00 30.20 29.50
N THR A 299 -10.94 30.62 28.83
CA THR A 299 -10.09 31.72 29.28
C THR A 299 -10.78 33.07 29.09
N VAL A 300 -11.45 33.26 27.95
CA VAL A 300 -12.19 34.51 27.63
C VAL A 300 -13.45 34.62 28.50
N VAL A 301 -14.22 33.56 28.65
CA VAL A 301 -15.41 33.52 29.50
C VAL A 301 -15.05 33.79 30.97
N ASN A 302 -14.02 33.15 31.49
CA ASN A 302 -13.56 33.40 32.86
C ASN A 302 -13.04 34.84 33.02
N TYR A 303 -12.34 35.38 32.03
CA TYR A 303 -11.87 36.77 32.06
C TYR A 303 -13.04 37.74 32.01
N VAL A 304 -13.95 37.58 31.05
CA VAL A 304 -15.15 38.44 30.90
C VAL A 304 -16.04 38.36 32.14
N TRP A 305 -16.29 37.14 32.63
CA TRP A 305 -17.10 36.92 33.85
C TRP A 305 -16.46 37.55 35.08
N THR A 306 -15.16 37.42 35.27
CA THR A 306 -14.45 38.06 36.38
C THR A 306 -14.58 39.58 36.30
N LYS A 307 -14.51 40.16 35.09
CA LYS A 307 -14.74 41.60 34.87
C LYS A 307 -16.19 42.02 35.15
N VAL A 308 -17.16 41.23 34.65
CA VAL A 308 -18.61 41.47 34.89
C VAL A 308 -18.90 41.36 36.39
N LYS A 309 -18.44 40.35 37.08
CA LYS A 309 -18.59 40.15 38.52
C LYS A 309 -18.02 41.32 39.32
N THR A 310 -16.87 41.84 38.90
CA THR A 310 -16.22 42.99 39.52
C THR A 310 -17.05 44.28 39.34
N VAL A 311 -17.58 44.52 38.13
CA VAL A 311 -18.41 45.67 37.82
C VAL A 311 -19.75 45.60 38.54
N VAL A 312 -20.41 44.47 38.49
CA VAL A 312 -21.68 44.20 39.19
C VAL A 312 -21.51 44.38 40.70
N THR A 313 -20.45 43.87 41.29
CA THR A 313 -20.16 44.06 42.73
C THR A 313 -19.92 45.53 43.09
N LYS A 314 -19.21 46.31 42.22
CA LYS A 314 -19.03 47.74 42.42
C LYS A 314 -20.33 48.53 42.34
N ILE A 315 -21.22 48.17 41.40
CA ILE A 315 -22.55 48.76 41.26
C ILE A 315 -23.42 48.45 42.47
N ILE A 316 -23.45 47.20 42.94
CA ILE A 316 -24.15 46.78 44.14
C ILE A 316 -23.72 47.57 45.35
N ASN A 317 -22.44 47.70 45.57
CA ASN A 317 -21.89 48.42 46.73
C ASN A 317 -22.20 49.93 46.72
N LYS A 318 -22.42 50.50 45.54
CA LYS A 318 -22.87 51.91 45.39
C LYS A 318 -24.40 52.05 45.68
N ILE A 319 -25.21 51.15 45.13
CA ILE A 319 -26.69 51.20 45.25
C ILE A 319 -27.17 50.73 46.64
N CYS A 320 -26.47 49.83 47.29
CA CYS A 320 -26.77 49.34 48.62
C CYS A 320 -26.59 50.38 49.75
N LYS A 321 -26.02 51.54 49.44
CA LYS A 321 -25.93 52.67 50.37
C LYS A 321 -27.23 53.57 50.41
N ILE A 322 -28.23 53.20 49.57
CA ILE A 322 -29.53 53.91 49.54
C ILE A 322 -30.48 53.20 50.50
N PRO A 323 -30.97 53.86 51.58
CA PRO A 323 -31.93 53.21 52.51
C PRO A 323 -33.24 52.89 51.80
N LEU A 324 -33.87 51.80 52.07
CA LEU A 324 -35.12 51.25 51.53
C LEU A 324 -35.03 50.43 50.23
N ILE A 325 -34.14 50.73 49.30
CA ILE A 325 -34.04 49.98 48.01
C ILE A 325 -32.93 48.93 48.03
N GLY A 326 -31.95 49.12 48.90
CA GLY A 326 -30.74 48.32 48.95
C GLY A 326 -30.97 46.83 49.30
N LYS A 327 -32.00 46.52 50.13
CA LYS A 327 -32.32 45.11 50.48
C LYS A 327 -32.96 44.33 49.33
N LEU A 328 -33.80 45.01 48.51
CA LEU A 328 -34.48 44.38 47.38
C LEU A 328 -33.49 44.09 46.25
N ILE A 329 -32.63 45.08 45.94
CA ILE A 329 -31.61 44.98 44.93
C ILE A 329 -30.55 43.96 45.29
N LYS A 330 -30.12 43.89 46.57
CA LYS A 330 -29.23 42.80 47.01
C LYS A 330 -29.77 41.39 46.72
N LYS A 331 -31.12 41.20 46.95
CA LYS A 331 -31.77 39.91 46.66
C LYS A 331 -31.82 39.59 45.18
N ILE A 332 -32.13 40.57 44.33
CA ILE A 332 -32.19 40.39 42.86
C ILE A 332 -30.80 40.12 42.29
N VAL A 333 -29.82 40.88 42.71
CA VAL A 333 -28.46 40.72 42.20
C VAL A 333 -27.81 39.42 42.68
N LYS A 334 -28.09 39.02 43.93
CA LYS A 334 -27.65 37.68 44.38
C LYS A 334 -28.21 36.57 43.51
N LYS A 335 -29.52 36.63 43.15
CA LYS A 335 -30.14 35.68 42.24
C LYS A 335 -29.53 35.74 40.81
N VAL A 336 -29.24 36.94 40.30
CA VAL A 336 -28.59 37.11 38.99
C VAL A 336 -27.17 36.56 38.99
N VAL A 337 -26.41 36.79 40.07
CA VAL A 337 -25.05 36.19 40.21
C VAL A 337 -25.11 34.67 40.30
N GLU A 338 -26.03 34.12 41.11
CA GLU A 338 -26.23 32.66 41.22
C GLU A 338 -26.69 32.05 39.87
N TRP A 339 -27.54 32.74 39.13
CA TRP A 339 -27.99 32.30 37.81
C TRP A 339 -26.85 32.35 36.77
N VAL A 340 -26.03 33.39 36.82
CA VAL A 340 -24.87 33.53 35.91
C VAL A 340 -23.73 32.54 36.32
N ASP A 341 -23.49 32.30 37.60
CA ASP A 341 -22.57 31.26 38.06
C ASP A 341 -22.98 29.88 37.53
N LYS A 342 -24.32 29.55 37.60
CA LYS A 342 -24.85 28.33 36.98
C LYS A 342 -24.74 28.30 35.47
N LEU A 343 -24.94 29.47 34.79
CA LEU A 343 -24.75 29.54 33.35
C LEU A 343 -23.28 29.34 32.94
N VAL A 344 -22.35 29.93 33.72
CA VAL A 344 -20.91 29.72 33.53
C VAL A 344 -20.50 28.25 33.79
N GLU A 345 -21.10 27.60 34.79
CA GLU A 345 -20.88 26.19 35.08
C GLU A 345 -21.33 25.29 33.91
N VAL A 346 -22.49 25.60 33.29
CA VAL A 346 -22.99 24.96 32.06
C VAL A 346 -22.12 25.26 30.83
N ILE A 347 -21.59 26.50 30.73
CA ILE A 347 -20.74 26.96 29.63
C ILE A 347 -19.34 26.33 29.70
N LEU A 348 -18.82 26.03 30.88
CA LEU A 348 -17.52 25.36 31.05
C LEU A 348 -17.54 23.86 30.73
N TYR A 349 -18.73 23.29 30.50
CA TYR A 349 -18.88 21.89 30.06
C TYR A 349 -18.66 21.82 28.55
N SER A 350 -17.43 21.96 28.11
CA SER A 350 -17.04 21.62 26.76
C SER A 350 -16.28 20.30 26.78
N ASP A 351 -16.76 19.36 26.01
CA ASP A 351 -16.19 18.04 25.87
C ASP A 351 -15.42 17.96 24.56
N ALA A 352 -14.17 17.51 24.61
CA ALA A 352 -13.32 17.39 23.45
C ALA A 352 -12.68 15.99 23.43
N GLU A 353 -13.05 15.19 22.46
CA GLU A 353 -12.54 13.85 22.28
C GLU A 353 -11.79 13.72 20.95
N ALA A 354 -10.55 13.25 21.00
CA ALA A 354 -9.79 12.83 19.83
C ALA A 354 -9.53 11.34 19.92
N LYS A 355 -9.91 10.61 18.87
CA LYS A 355 -9.78 9.15 18.82
C LYS A 355 -9.03 8.71 17.59
N GLU A 356 -8.03 7.92 17.82
CA GLU A 356 -7.28 7.19 16.80
C GLU A 356 -7.68 5.73 16.86
N ALA A 357 -8.01 5.15 15.71
CA ALA A 357 -8.49 3.79 15.63
C ALA A 357 -8.01 3.11 14.35
N GLY A 358 -8.12 1.81 14.34
CA GLY A 358 -7.86 0.99 13.16
C GLY A 358 -6.76 -0.03 13.39
N GLU A 359 -6.75 -1.01 12.55
CA GLU A 359 -5.74 -2.05 12.51
C GLU A 359 -5.35 -2.29 11.06
N PHE A 360 -4.06 -2.23 10.78
CA PHE A 360 -3.51 -2.53 9.48
C PHE A 360 -2.56 -3.72 9.58
N LYS A 361 -2.82 -4.76 8.78
CA LYS A 361 -2.09 -6.02 8.88
C LYS A 361 -1.30 -6.29 7.60
N ASN A 362 -0.02 -6.60 7.76
CA ASN A 362 0.80 -7.12 6.69
C ASN A 362 0.89 -8.64 6.79
N ALA A 363 0.80 -9.32 5.65
CA ALA A 363 1.07 -10.74 5.53
C ALA A 363 1.85 -10.98 4.24
N GLY A 364 3.08 -11.51 4.38
CA GLY A 364 3.92 -11.92 3.26
C GLY A 364 4.16 -13.43 3.34
N ASN A 365 3.62 -14.21 2.38
CA ASN A 365 3.71 -15.66 2.42
C ASN A 365 4.39 -16.23 1.17
N ILE A 366 5.20 -17.25 1.35
CA ILE A 366 5.75 -18.05 0.27
C ILE A 366 5.22 -19.48 0.39
N ILE A 367 4.57 -19.96 -0.66
CA ILE A 367 4.20 -21.37 -0.81
C ILE A 367 5.11 -21.97 -1.90
N PHE A 368 6.09 -22.75 -1.47
CA PHE A 368 7.10 -23.31 -2.36
C PHE A 368 6.98 -24.83 -2.46
N ASN A 369 6.50 -25.32 -3.60
CA ASN A 369 6.36 -26.75 -3.88
C ASN A 369 7.21 -27.20 -5.08
N GLY A 370 7.86 -26.27 -5.78
CA GLY A 370 8.63 -26.54 -6.98
C GLY A 370 10.02 -27.12 -6.72
N THR A 371 10.80 -27.24 -7.78
CA THR A 371 12.21 -27.63 -7.72
C THR A 371 13.08 -26.43 -8.02
N VAL A 372 14.11 -26.20 -7.21
CA VAL A 372 15.12 -25.17 -7.42
C VAL A 372 16.47 -25.81 -7.68
N HIS A 373 17.13 -25.38 -8.74
CA HIS A 373 18.49 -25.74 -9.09
C HIS A 373 19.39 -24.52 -8.86
N VAL A 374 20.23 -24.60 -7.83
CA VAL A 374 21.09 -23.48 -7.38
C VAL A 374 22.53 -23.71 -7.78
N GLY A 375 23.18 -22.72 -8.36
CA GLY A 375 24.61 -22.72 -8.65
C GLY A 375 24.94 -22.14 -10.01
N GLY A 376 26.21 -21.81 -10.21
CA GLY A 376 26.70 -21.36 -11.50
C GLY A 376 26.43 -22.38 -12.59
N GLY A 377 25.86 -21.94 -13.71
CA GLY A 377 25.46 -22.81 -14.82
C GLY A 377 24.21 -23.65 -14.60
N ALA A 378 23.54 -23.59 -13.42
CA ALA A 378 22.31 -24.34 -13.19
C ALA A 378 21.23 -24.03 -14.23
N ALA A 379 21.09 -22.77 -14.67
CA ALA A 379 20.19 -22.41 -15.75
C ALA A 379 20.59 -22.94 -17.12
N GLY A 380 21.82 -23.38 -17.29
CA GLY A 380 22.31 -24.01 -18.53
C GLY A 380 21.59 -25.31 -18.88
N MET A 381 21.01 -26.01 -17.89
CA MET A 381 20.15 -27.18 -18.14
C MET A 381 18.94 -26.87 -19.04
N PHE A 382 18.57 -25.62 -19.19
CA PHE A 382 17.48 -25.20 -20.06
C PHE A 382 17.94 -24.81 -21.48
N VAL A 383 19.25 -24.78 -21.75
CA VAL A 383 19.80 -24.27 -23.01
C VAL A 383 19.32 -25.09 -24.21
N ASP A 384 19.31 -26.41 -24.12
CA ASP A 384 18.83 -27.27 -25.20
C ASP A 384 17.36 -26.95 -25.58
N ILE A 385 16.58 -26.49 -24.61
CA ILE A 385 15.20 -26.09 -24.80
C ILE A 385 15.11 -24.82 -25.63
N PHE A 386 16.04 -23.87 -25.42
CA PHE A 386 16.06 -22.56 -26.08
C PHE A 386 16.81 -22.58 -27.40
N ASP A 387 17.71 -23.50 -27.65
CA ASP A 387 18.38 -23.64 -28.93
C ASP A 387 17.40 -23.96 -30.06
N GLY A 388 16.37 -24.75 -29.78
CA GLY A 388 15.28 -24.98 -30.72
C GLY A 388 14.51 -23.69 -31.07
N LEU A 389 14.40 -22.74 -30.15
CA LEU A 389 13.76 -21.44 -30.37
C LEU A 389 14.62 -20.56 -31.30
N ILE A 390 15.94 -20.50 -31.09
CA ILE A 390 16.85 -19.71 -31.93
C ILE A 390 16.84 -20.22 -33.37
N ALA A 391 16.85 -21.54 -33.57
CA ALA A 391 16.71 -22.15 -34.89
C ALA A 391 15.37 -21.80 -35.56
N TYR A 392 14.28 -21.77 -34.79
CA TYR A 392 12.95 -21.41 -35.27
C TYR A 392 12.86 -19.94 -35.70
N THR A 393 13.58 -19.03 -35.04
CA THR A 393 13.59 -17.61 -35.38
C THR A 393 14.42 -17.27 -36.62
N GLY A 394 15.09 -18.25 -37.24
CA GLY A 394 15.90 -18.07 -38.44
C GLY A 394 17.19 -17.27 -38.21
N LEU A 395 17.64 -17.17 -36.96
CA LEU A 395 18.92 -16.56 -36.62
C LEU A 395 20.06 -17.47 -37.09
N ASP A 396 20.99 -16.88 -37.84
CA ASP A 396 22.11 -17.60 -38.45
C ASP A 396 22.95 -18.31 -37.36
N ASN A 397 23.25 -19.58 -37.62
CA ASN A 397 24.01 -20.41 -36.69
C ASN A 397 25.39 -19.84 -36.38
N ASP A 398 26.06 -19.22 -37.38
CA ASP A 398 27.38 -18.62 -37.21
C ASP A 398 27.37 -17.47 -36.19
N LEU A 399 26.28 -16.75 -36.11
CA LEU A 399 26.14 -15.62 -35.19
C LEU A 399 25.78 -16.10 -33.78
N THR A 400 24.92 -17.13 -33.67
CA THR A 400 24.61 -17.74 -32.39
C THR A 400 25.83 -18.42 -31.78
N ASP A 401 26.73 -19.00 -32.60
CA ASP A 401 27.97 -19.61 -32.12
C ASP A 401 28.97 -18.58 -31.62
N SER A 402 29.02 -17.41 -32.23
CA SER A 402 29.87 -16.31 -31.76
C SER A 402 29.35 -15.63 -30.50
N LEU A 403 28.05 -15.69 -30.26
CA LEU A 403 27.38 -15.16 -29.05
C LEU A 403 27.33 -16.16 -27.91
N LYS A 404 27.42 -17.47 -28.22
CA LYS A 404 27.63 -18.49 -27.18
C LYS A 404 28.98 -18.22 -26.56
N LYS A 405 29.03 -17.76 -25.32
CA LYS A 405 30.29 -17.67 -24.56
C LYS A 405 30.70 -19.10 -24.20
N PRO A 406 31.48 -19.79 -25.05
CA PRO A 406 31.72 -21.24 -24.88
C PRO A 406 32.42 -21.56 -23.57
N ASP A 407 33.07 -20.59 -22.98
CA ASP A 407 33.79 -20.75 -21.72
C ASP A 407 32.89 -20.79 -20.48
N LYS A 408 31.60 -20.45 -20.60
CA LYS A 408 30.72 -20.38 -19.43
C LYS A 408 29.74 -21.56 -19.31
N PHE A 409 29.15 -22.07 -20.39
CA PHE A 409 28.01 -23.00 -20.28
C PHE A 409 28.03 -24.17 -21.22
N LEU A 410 28.59 -24.09 -22.41
CA LEU A 410 28.40 -25.05 -23.48
C LEU A 410 29.72 -25.49 -24.13
N GLU A 411 29.88 -26.74 -24.34
CA GLU A 411 30.82 -27.34 -25.28
C GLU A 411 30.04 -27.91 -26.43
N THR A 412 30.34 -27.51 -27.66
CA THR A 412 29.78 -28.14 -28.85
C THR A 412 30.77 -29.16 -29.37
N ASP A 413 30.35 -30.44 -29.42
CA ASP A 413 31.05 -31.49 -30.13
C ASP A 413 30.16 -31.92 -31.30
N GLY A 414 30.46 -31.40 -32.48
CA GLY A 414 29.65 -31.65 -33.66
C GLY A 414 28.22 -31.13 -33.54
N ASN A 415 27.23 -31.97 -33.43
CA ASN A 415 25.81 -31.61 -33.31
C ASN A 415 25.27 -31.78 -31.90
N THR A 416 26.12 -32.03 -30.90
CA THR A 416 25.70 -32.23 -29.52
C THR A 416 26.10 -31.08 -28.65
N ILE A 417 25.14 -30.45 -28.00
CA ILE A 417 25.40 -29.38 -27.01
C ILE A 417 25.54 -30.08 -25.66
N THR A 418 26.76 -30.07 -25.11
CA THR A 418 27.04 -30.63 -23.80
C THR A 418 27.16 -29.47 -22.78
N VAL A 419 26.39 -29.56 -21.71
CA VAL A 419 26.54 -28.61 -20.61
C VAL A 419 27.83 -28.88 -19.87
N LYS A 420 28.81 -27.96 -19.91
CA LYS A 420 30.04 -28.12 -19.15
C LYS A 420 29.74 -28.22 -17.66
N LYS A 421 30.43 -29.09 -16.97
CA LYS A 421 30.48 -29.18 -15.50
C LYS A 421 31.21 -27.94 -14.94
N LEU A 422 30.66 -26.75 -15.13
CA LEU A 422 31.23 -25.49 -14.61
C LEU A 422 30.87 -25.25 -13.14
N TYR A 423 30.26 -26.21 -12.51
CA TYR A 423 29.71 -26.12 -11.17
C TYR A 423 30.73 -26.23 -10.05
N ASN A 424 31.98 -26.49 -10.34
CA ASN A 424 32.93 -26.93 -9.31
C ASN A 424 33.47 -25.78 -8.44
N ASN A 425 33.30 -24.52 -8.83
CA ASN A 425 33.91 -23.41 -8.11
C ASN A 425 33.00 -22.19 -7.93
N ASP A 426 31.76 -22.20 -8.43
CA ASP A 426 30.87 -21.09 -8.29
C ASP A 426 30.01 -21.20 -7.04
N VAL A 427 30.06 -20.17 -6.21
CA VAL A 427 29.15 -20.02 -5.08
C VAL A 427 27.77 -19.66 -5.62
N GLY A 428 26.81 -20.54 -5.40
CA GLY A 428 25.41 -20.26 -5.69
C GLY A 428 24.67 -19.85 -4.42
N SER A 429 23.63 -19.04 -4.54
CA SER A 429 22.78 -18.69 -3.40
C SER A 429 21.31 -18.88 -3.70
N LEU A 430 20.58 -19.35 -2.69
CA LEU A 430 19.13 -19.37 -2.66
C LEU A 430 18.68 -18.58 -1.44
N ARG A 431 17.85 -17.56 -1.65
CA ARG A 431 17.22 -16.80 -0.58
C ARG A 431 15.70 -16.89 -0.71
N LEU A 432 15.03 -17.39 0.33
CA LEU A 432 13.59 -17.36 0.49
C LEU A 432 13.28 -16.37 1.61
N GLU A 433 12.58 -15.30 1.30
CA GLU A 433 12.29 -14.22 2.25
C GLU A 433 10.78 -13.96 2.29
N ALA A 434 10.14 -14.34 3.37
CA ALA A 434 8.76 -13.97 3.68
C ALA A 434 8.77 -12.84 4.71
N GLY A 435 8.05 -11.78 4.44
CA GLY A 435 7.87 -10.67 5.39
C GLY A 435 7.06 -11.09 6.61
N VAL A 436 5.99 -10.40 6.95
CA VAL A 436 5.11 -10.76 8.06
C VAL A 436 4.24 -11.97 7.66
N GLY A 437 4.81 -13.17 7.58
CA GLY A 437 4.09 -14.36 7.14
C GLY A 437 4.88 -15.65 7.29
N ASN A 438 4.55 -16.65 6.49
CA ASN A 438 5.11 -17.98 6.59
C ASN A 438 5.68 -18.47 5.26
N ILE A 439 6.76 -19.24 5.34
CA ILE A 439 7.24 -20.08 4.24
C ILE A 439 6.72 -21.50 4.47
N SER A 440 6.08 -22.07 3.47
CA SER A 440 5.52 -23.42 3.53
C SER A 440 5.65 -24.13 2.19
N GLY A 441 5.45 -25.44 2.16
CA GLY A 441 5.44 -26.24 0.93
C GLY A 441 6.23 -27.53 1.05
N LYS A 442 6.40 -28.19 -0.10
CA LYS A 442 7.16 -29.45 -0.27
C LYS A 442 8.20 -29.32 -1.39
N GLY A 443 8.85 -28.16 -1.45
CA GLY A 443 9.82 -27.87 -2.47
C GLY A 443 11.10 -28.68 -2.33
N THR A 444 11.82 -28.85 -3.44
CA THR A 444 13.10 -29.53 -3.51
C THR A 444 14.17 -28.52 -3.94
N VAL A 445 15.27 -28.45 -3.20
CA VAL A 445 16.44 -27.65 -3.54
C VAL A 445 17.56 -28.60 -3.98
N ILE A 446 18.01 -28.44 -5.20
CA ILE A 446 19.15 -29.17 -5.76
C ILE A 446 20.28 -28.16 -5.95
N THR A 447 21.41 -28.40 -5.28
CA THR A 447 22.55 -27.51 -5.39
C THR A 447 23.64 -28.17 -6.25
N ASN A 448 24.09 -27.47 -7.25
CA ASN A 448 25.23 -27.86 -8.08
C ASN A 448 26.50 -27.06 -7.71
N SER A 449 26.42 -26.19 -6.74
CA SER A 449 27.54 -25.39 -6.26
C SER A 449 28.38 -26.17 -5.26
N TYR A 450 29.69 -25.86 -5.24
CA TYR A 450 30.61 -26.45 -4.28
C TYR A 450 30.31 -26.00 -2.83
N LEU A 451 29.91 -24.73 -2.67
CA LEU A 451 29.48 -24.15 -1.39
C LEU A 451 28.18 -23.34 -1.62
N PRO A 452 27.03 -23.98 -1.65
CA PRO A 452 25.78 -23.27 -1.81
C PRO A 452 25.43 -22.54 -0.51
N ASN A 453 25.06 -21.27 -0.60
CA ASN A 453 24.45 -20.52 0.49
C ASN A 453 22.94 -20.58 0.35
N VAL A 454 22.25 -21.17 1.33
CA VAL A 454 20.79 -21.23 1.37
C VAL A 454 20.31 -20.44 2.58
N GLN A 455 19.70 -19.31 2.33
CA GLN A 455 19.14 -18.45 3.37
C GLN A 455 17.62 -18.48 3.31
N ILE A 456 16.98 -18.71 4.45
CA ILE A 456 15.52 -18.72 4.59
C ILE A 456 15.19 -17.77 5.74
N THR A 457 14.60 -16.62 5.42
CA THR A 457 14.41 -15.53 6.37
C THR A 457 12.93 -15.14 6.48
N ASN A 458 12.52 -14.88 7.69
CA ASN A 458 11.21 -14.34 8.04
C ASN A 458 11.41 -13.06 8.85
N HIS A 459 10.88 -11.94 8.39
CA HIS A 459 10.99 -10.62 9.04
C HIS A 459 9.89 -10.39 10.07
N THR A 460 9.63 -11.35 10.94
CA THR A 460 8.64 -11.22 12.02
C THR A 460 9.21 -11.68 13.35
N ASP A 461 8.58 -11.24 14.43
CA ASP A 461 8.79 -11.76 15.79
C ASP A 461 8.22 -13.20 15.98
N LYS A 462 7.62 -13.78 14.92
CA LYS A 462 7.05 -15.12 14.95
C LYS A 462 8.07 -16.16 14.50
N ASN A 463 7.94 -17.35 15.03
CA ASN A 463 8.78 -18.48 14.63
C ASN A 463 8.65 -18.77 13.12
N LEU A 464 9.77 -18.94 12.45
CA LEU A 464 9.82 -19.42 11.08
C LEU A 464 9.34 -20.87 11.04
N ILE A 465 8.29 -21.13 10.26
CA ILE A 465 7.72 -22.46 10.12
C ILE A 465 8.10 -23.03 8.76
N LEU A 466 9.08 -23.93 8.74
CA LEU A 466 9.46 -24.68 7.56
C LEU A 466 8.77 -26.06 7.60
N LYS A 467 7.99 -26.37 6.56
CA LYS A 467 7.28 -27.65 6.45
C LYS A 467 7.62 -28.33 5.14
N ASN A 468 8.10 -29.58 5.25
CA ASN A 468 8.29 -30.48 4.10
C ASN A 468 9.22 -29.93 2.99
N ILE A 469 10.21 -29.11 3.33
CA ILE A 469 11.24 -28.67 2.40
C ILE A 469 12.36 -29.73 2.38
N GLN A 470 12.62 -30.26 1.20
CA GLN A 470 13.71 -31.21 0.99
C GLN A 470 14.87 -30.51 0.30
N MET A 471 16.07 -30.68 0.83
CA MET A 471 17.32 -30.16 0.25
C MET A 471 18.22 -31.32 -0.10
N SER A 472 18.72 -31.35 -1.32
CA SER A 472 19.70 -32.36 -1.75
C SER A 472 20.90 -31.66 -2.39
N ASN A 473 22.08 -32.10 -2.06
CA ASN A 473 23.32 -31.66 -2.66
C ASN A 473 23.90 -32.80 -3.51
N SER A 474 24.07 -32.57 -4.80
CA SER A 474 24.65 -33.54 -5.69
C SER A 474 26.18 -33.62 -5.64
N ASN A 475 26.86 -32.66 -5.02
CA ASN A 475 28.32 -32.52 -5.01
C ASN A 475 28.95 -32.31 -3.63
N ALA A 476 28.86 -33.28 -2.77
CA ALA A 476 29.80 -33.60 -1.67
C ALA A 476 29.89 -32.73 -0.41
N LEU A 477 29.46 -31.50 -0.35
CA LEU A 477 29.44 -30.75 0.91
C LEU A 477 28.02 -30.34 1.30
N ALA A 478 27.70 -30.41 2.59
CA ALA A 478 26.41 -29.96 3.08
C ALA A 478 26.21 -28.45 2.80
N PRO A 479 25.04 -28.02 2.37
CA PRO A 479 24.76 -26.61 2.21
C PRO A 479 24.84 -25.91 3.57
N ASP A 480 25.38 -24.71 3.57
CA ASP A 480 25.25 -23.81 4.72
C ASP A 480 23.81 -23.26 4.71
N ILE A 481 23.06 -23.57 5.76
CA ILE A 481 21.67 -23.15 5.90
C ILE A 481 21.60 -22.16 7.02
N ASP A 482 21.34 -20.90 6.67
CA ASP A 482 21.02 -19.86 7.63
C ASP A 482 19.49 -19.70 7.72
N THR A 483 18.96 -19.88 8.92
CA THR A 483 17.56 -19.63 9.25
C THR A 483 17.51 -18.52 10.28
N SER A 484 17.17 -17.32 9.86
CA SER A 484 17.07 -16.15 10.74
C SER A 484 15.65 -15.61 10.79
N ALA A 485 15.24 -15.18 11.97
CA ALA A 485 14.06 -14.34 12.17
C ALA A 485 14.57 -12.96 12.61
N GLU A 486 14.30 -11.95 11.81
CA GLU A 486 14.56 -10.57 12.19
C GLU A 486 13.27 -10.03 12.83
N GLY A 487 13.31 -9.80 14.15
CA GLY A 487 12.21 -9.26 14.94
C GLY A 487 12.29 -7.75 15.10
#